data_8f7a89e7dee8cfcd070bffe9e4864fc9
#
_entry.id   8f7a89e7dee8cfcd070bffe9e4864fc9
#
_cell.length_a   1.000
_cell.length_b   1.000
_cell.length_c   1.000
_cell.angle_alpha   90.00
_cell.angle_beta   90.00
_cell.angle_gamma   90.00
#
_symmetry.space_group_name_H-M   'P 1'
#
loop_
_entity.id
_entity.type
_entity.pdbx_description
1 polymer ?
#
loop_
_entity_poly.entity_id
_entity_poly.type
_entity_poly.pdbx_seq_one_letter_code
_entity_poly.pdbx_strand_id
1 'polypeptide(L)'
;MTKTNDDIHVNKKYKDTVFRKLFGENKGNALSLYNAVNHTSYTDPDDLEYTTLEDVIYMKYKNDVSFLIDKTLSLYEHQSSYNPNMPLRGFLYYADLYRKLIHRSERLYSKHLLKIPRPHYIVFYNGSEKDLAEERRILRLSDAFETDTGAGEYEWTATMININSGKNQSIMDSCHVLYEYAVFVAKIKRYRDSMELKEAIDLAVRECIEENILRDFLEQHRREVCDMCLTEFDEKKYEDVL
;
A
#
# COMPACT_ATOMS: atom_id res chain seq x y z
N MET A 1 35.58 20.14 23.65
CA MET A 1 35.34 20.08 22.23
C MET A 1 34.04 19.35 22.01
N THR A 2 32.98 20.07 21.92
CA THR A 2 31.58 19.62 21.78
C THR A 2 31.38 19.32 20.30
N LYS A 3 31.11 18.05 19.97
CA LYS A 3 30.64 17.66 18.64
C LYS A 3 29.17 18.10 18.53
N THR A 4 28.95 19.04 17.66
CA THR A 4 27.66 19.50 17.18
C THR A 4 26.89 18.33 16.54
N ASN A 5 25.71 18.08 17.03
CA ASN A 5 24.69 17.30 16.37
C ASN A 5 24.37 18.00 15.03
N ASP A 6 24.91 17.51 13.95
CA ASP A 6 24.38 17.81 12.64
C ASP A 6 23.03 17.12 12.55
N ASP A 7 21.98 17.91 12.66
CA ASP A 7 20.61 17.54 12.37
C ASP A 7 20.57 16.94 10.97
N ILE A 8 20.42 15.62 10.91
CA ILE A 8 19.97 14.94 9.72
C ILE A 8 18.55 15.47 9.49
N HIS A 9 18.44 16.49 8.69
CA HIS A 9 17.19 16.88 8.05
C HIS A 9 16.74 15.70 7.19
N VAL A 10 16.13 14.71 7.82
CA VAL A 10 15.31 13.72 7.12
C VAL A 10 14.26 14.53 6.38
N ASN A 11 14.46 14.66 5.09
CA ASN A 11 13.55 15.36 4.20
C ASN A 11 12.18 14.69 4.33
N LYS A 12 11.30 15.31 5.11
CA LYS A 12 9.93 14.86 5.41
C LYS A 12 8.99 14.97 4.18
N LYS A 13 9.54 14.94 2.98
CA LYS A 13 8.76 14.67 1.77
C LYS A 13 8.40 13.19 1.82
N TYR A 14 7.22 12.97 2.30
CA TYR A 14 6.54 11.70 2.42
C TYR A 14 6.82 10.79 1.24
N LYS A 15 7.02 9.50 1.55
CA LYS A 15 7.22 8.42 0.61
C LYS A 15 6.05 8.34 -0.36
N ASP A 16 6.11 9.12 -1.43
CA ASP A 16 5.26 8.86 -2.56
C ASP A 16 5.82 7.61 -3.22
N THR A 17 5.11 6.50 -3.12
CA THR A 17 5.47 5.27 -3.80
C THR A 17 4.84 5.28 -5.20
N VAL A 18 5.44 4.53 -6.11
CA VAL A 18 4.87 4.33 -7.47
C VAL A 18 3.45 3.74 -7.36
N PHE A 19 3.23 2.83 -6.41
CA PHE A 19 1.91 2.25 -6.13
C PHE A 19 0.89 3.33 -5.77
N ARG A 20 1.23 4.23 -4.84
CA ARG A 20 0.36 5.32 -4.42
C ARG A 20 0.04 6.26 -5.58
N LYS A 21 1.03 6.60 -6.40
CA LYS A 21 0.82 7.47 -7.56
C LYS A 21 -0.08 6.82 -8.61
N LEU A 22 0.08 5.52 -8.87
CA LEU A 22 -0.76 4.78 -9.82
C LEU A 22 -2.22 4.65 -9.36
N PHE A 23 -2.45 4.39 -8.09
CA PHE A 23 -3.78 4.05 -7.56
C PHE A 23 -4.40 5.12 -6.66
N GLY A 24 -3.61 6.00 -6.05
CA GLY A 24 -4.10 7.08 -5.20
C GLY A 24 -4.42 8.37 -5.94
N GLU A 25 -3.90 8.55 -7.15
CA GLU A 25 -4.11 9.74 -7.97
C GLU A 25 -4.99 9.48 -9.21
N ASN A 26 -5.27 8.21 -9.53
CA ASN A 26 -6.09 7.81 -10.67
C ASN A 26 -7.27 6.93 -10.24
N LYS A 27 -8.48 7.51 -10.24
CA LYS A 27 -9.71 6.82 -9.84
C LYS A 27 -10.03 5.60 -10.72
N GLY A 28 -9.74 5.66 -12.01
CA GLY A 28 -9.95 4.54 -12.93
C GLY A 28 -9.08 3.34 -12.56
N ASN A 29 -7.81 3.58 -12.26
CA ASN A 29 -6.89 2.54 -11.80
C ASN A 29 -7.33 1.98 -10.43
N ALA A 30 -7.71 2.85 -9.49
CA ALA A 30 -8.21 2.43 -8.18
C ALA A 30 -9.49 1.59 -8.29
N LEU A 31 -10.41 1.98 -9.18
CA LEU A 31 -11.64 1.23 -9.43
C LEU A 31 -11.36 -0.13 -10.08
N SER A 32 -10.44 -0.19 -11.05
CA SER A 32 -10.00 -1.45 -11.66
C SER A 32 -9.41 -2.40 -10.61
N LEU A 33 -8.56 -1.87 -9.73
CA LEU A 33 -7.97 -2.63 -8.62
C LEU A 33 -9.04 -3.12 -7.63
N TYR A 34 -9.99 -2.24 -7.28
CA TYR A 34 -11.11 -2.62 -6.40
C TYR A 34 -11.94 -3.75 -7.01
N ASN A 35 -12.29 -3.63 -8.29
CA ASN A 35 -13.06 -4.65 -9.00
C ASN A 35 -12.32 -5.99 -9.03
N ALA A 36 -11.02 -5.99 -9.34
CA ALA A 36 -10.20 -7.19 -9.40
C ALA A 36 -10.11 -7.92 -8.06
N VAL A 37 -9.95 -7.17 -6.96
CA VAL A 37 -9.82 -7.73 -5.61
C VAL A 37 -11.15 -8.24 -5.06
N ASN A 38 -12.26 -7.55 -5.36
CA ASN A 38 -13.58 -7.81 -4.80
C ASN A 38 -14.51 -8.59 -5.74
N HIS A 39 -14.06 -8.92 -6.96
CA HIS A 39 -14.88 -9.59 -7.99
C HIS A 39 -16.15 -8.78 -8.31
N THR A 40 -16.01 -7.47 -8.42
CA THR A 40 -17.09 -6.53 -8.77
C THR A 40 -16.88 -5.96 -10.17
N SER A 41 -17.85 -5.19 -10.67
CA SER A 41 -17.84 -4.66 -12.05
C SER A 41 -18.34 -3.21 -12.09
N TYR A 42 -17.94 -2.38 -11.12
CA TYR A 42 -18.23 -0.94 -11.17
C TYR A 42 -17.56 -0.32 -12.40
N THR A 43 -18.28 0.58 -13.09
CA THR A 43 -17.82 1.18 -14.34
C THR A 43 -17.56 2.67 -14.24
N ASP A 44 -18.17 3.35 -13.28
CA ASP A 44 -18.00 4.79 -13.08
C ASP A 44 -16.93 5.07 -12.02
N PRO A 45 -15.77 5.67 -12.40
CA PRO A 45 -14.76 6.03 -11.43
C PRO A 45 -15.22 7.04 -10.37
N ASP A 46 -16.29 7.78 -10.63
CA ASP A 46 -16.84 8.76 -9.69
C ASP A 46 -17.63 8.11 -8.55
N ASP A 47 -17.98 6.82 -8.64
CA ASP A 47 -18.49 6.03 -7.51
C ASP A 47 -17.45 5.88 -6.39
N LEU A 48 -16.16 6.15 -6.70
CA LEU A 48 -15.05 6.05 -5.76
C LEU A 48 -14.69 7.43 -5.19
N GLU A 49 -14.73 7.54 -3.87
CA GLU A 49 -14.35 8.74 -3.13
C GLU A 49 -13.07 8.48 -2.32
N TYR A 50 -11.98 9.19 -2.64
CA TYR A 50 -10.74 9.08 -1.87
C TYR A 50 -10.91 9.65 -0.45
N THR A 51 -10.43 8.89 0.53
CA THR A 51 -10.47 9.24 1.96
C THR A 51 -9.08 9.29 2.58
N THR A 52 -8.04 9.34 1.75
CA THR A 52 -6.64 9.28 2.17
C THR A 52 -6.30 10.32 3.24
N LEU A 53 -5.51 9.92 4.22
CA LEU A 53 -5.11 10.75 5.36
C LEU A 53 -3.96 11.69 4.94
N GLU A 54 -4.25 12.87 4.39
CA GLU A 54 -3.21 13.80 3.93
C GLU A 54 -2.60 14.64 5.07
N ASP A 55 -3.34 14.95 6.14
CA ASP A 55 -2.93 15.94 7.15
C ASP A 55 -3.35 15.56 8.59
N VAL A 56 -2.82 14.47 9.12
CA VAL A 56 -2.86 14.30 10.57
C VAL A 56 -1.51 14.73 11.14
N ILE A 57 -1.45 15.96 11.64
CA ILE A 57 -0.24 16.64 12.16
C ILE A 57 0.50 15.82 13.25
N TYR A 58 -0.15 14.82 13.82
CA TYR A 58 0.36 14.01 14.93
C TYR A 58 0.72 12.56 14.56
N MET A 59 0.46 12.11 13.32
CA MET A 59 0.81 10.74 12.92
C MET A 59 1.92 10.75 11.87
N LYS A 60 3.04 10.13 12.21
CA LYS A 60 4.20 9.91 11.31
C LYS A 60 3.90 8.92 10.17
N TYR A 61 2.68 8.39 10.07
CA TYR A 61 2.32 7.30 9.18
C TYR A 61 1.19 7.73 8.25
N LYS A 62 1.47 7.75 6.96
CA LYS A 62 0.45 7.88 5.91
C LYS A 62 0.10 6.48 5.41
N ASN A 63 -1.17 6.24 5.15
CA ASN A 63 -1.60 5.08 4.38
C ASN A 63 -1.37 5.33 2.87
N ASP A 64 -1.15 4.27 2.10
CA ASP A 64 -0.88 4.41 0.68
C ASP A 64 -2.13 4.88 -0.09
N VAL A 65 -3.21 4.12 -0.07
CA VAL A 65 -4.45 4.47 -0.75
C VAL A 65 -5.65 4.08 0.09
N SER A 66 -6.56 5.03 0.36
CA SER A 66 -7.85 4.72 0.96
C SER A 66 -8.99 5.43 0.25
N PHE A 67 -10.11 4.73 0.12
CA PHE A 67 -11.29 5.24 -0.55
C PHE A 67 -12.57 4.56 -0.08
N LEU A 68 -13.66 5.27 -0.26
CA LEU A 68 -15.01 4.80 -0.03
C LEU A 68 -15.64 4.46 -1.37
N ILE A 69 -16.24 3.28 -1.46
CA ILE A 69 -17.11 2.89 -2.57
C ILE A 69 -18.32 2.16 -2.00
N ASP A 70 -19.52 2.60 -2.37
CA ASP A 70 -20.78 2.17 -1.77
C ASP A 70 -20.70 2.32 -0.23
N LYS A 71 -20.71 1.23 0.52
CA LYS A 71 -20.64 1.19 1.99
C LYS A 71 -19.37 0.49 2.48
N THR A 72 -18.34 0.43 1.65
CA THR A 72 -17.07 -0.20 1.95
C THR A 72 -15.97 0.84 1.97
N LEU A 73 -15.28 0.96 3.10
CA LEU A 73 -14.08 1.76 3.27
C LEU A 73 -12.87 0.87 3.04
N SER A 74 -12.28 0.98 1.86
CA SER A 74 -11.10 0.22 1.47
C SER A 74 -9.84 0.94 1.88
N LEU A 75 -8.89 0.20 2.45
CA LEU A 75 -7.52 0.63 2.72
C LEU A 75 -6.59 -0.35 2.02
N TYR A 76 -5.80 0.15 1.07
CA TYR A 76 -4.86 -0.60 0.28
C TYR A 76 -3.46 -0.11 0.56
N GLU A 77 -2.59 -1.01 0.99
CA GLU A 77 -1.19 -0.75 1.27
C GLU A 77 -0.28 -1.62 0.39
N HIS A 78 0.87 -1.09 0.04
CA HIS A 78 1.92 -1.84 -0.63
C HIS A 78 3.08 -2.11 0.35
N GLN A 79 3.57 -3.35 0.35
CA GLN A 79 4.69 -3.76 1.19
C GLN A 79 5.70 -4.56 0.38
N SER A 80 6.93 -4.10 0.39
CA SER A 80 8.06 -4.76 -0.26
C SER A 80 8.89 -5.62 0.70
N SER A 81 8.57 -5.60 1.99
CA SER A 81 9.08 -6.48 3.04
C SER A 81 7.91 -7.06 3.84
N TYR A 82 8.13 -8.24 4.41
CA TYR A 82 7.11 -8.86 5.27
C TYR A 82 7.03 -8.12 6.61
N ASN A 83 5.84 -7.66 6.96
CA ASN A 83 5.60 -6.99 8.23
C ASN A 83 4.41 -7.65 8.95
N PRO A 84 4.63 -8.37 10.06
CA PRO A 84 3.56 -9.02 10.82
C PRO A 84 2.65 -8.03 11.54
N ASN A 85 3.08 -6.77 11.71
CA ASN A 85 2.32 -5.73 12.42
C ASN A 85 1.26 -5.03 11.53
N MET A 86 1.04 -5.51 10.30
CA MET A 86 0.03 -4.90 9.41
C MET A 86 -1.36 -4.83 10.03
N PRO A 87 -1.88 -5.84 10.78
CA PRO A 87 -3.17 -5.72 11.43
C PRO A 87 -3.24 -4.55 12.42
N LEU A 88 -2.22 -4.36 13.25
CA LEU A 88 -2.16 -3.24 14.18
C LEU A 88 -2.08 -1.89 13.46
N ARG A 89 -1.27 -1.80 12.40
CA ARG A 89 -1.20 -0.58 11.57
C ARG A 89 -2.56 -0.26 10.96
N GLY A 90 -3.22 -1.24 10.35
CA GLY A 90 -4.55 -1.08 9.77
C GLY A 90 -5.59 -0.66 10.80
N PHE A 91 -5.59 -1.24 11.99
CA PHE A 91 -6.47 -0.84 13.08
C PHE A 91 -6.32 0.65 13.43
N LEU A 92 -5.10 1.13 13.56
CA LEU A 92 -4.82 2.54 13.86
C LEU A 92 -5.25 3.46 12.69
N TYR A 93 -4.98 3.08 11.43
CA TYR A 93 -5.44 3.85 10.28
C TYR A 93 -6.96 3.95 10.20
N TYR A 94 -7.67 2.84 10.43
CA TYR A 94 -9.13 2.86 10.43
C TYR A 94 -9.71 3.68 11.58
N ALA A 95 -9.07 3.68 12.73
CA ALA A 95 -9.48 4.55 13.82
C ALA A 95 -9.45 6.03 13.40
N ASP A 96 -8.43 6.45 12.65
CA ASP A 96 -8.33 7.82 12.15
C ASP A 96 -9.28 8.10 10.99
N LEU A 97 -9.45 7.16 10.05
CA LEU A 97 -10.41 7.27 8.96
C LEU A 97 -11.85 7.42 9.50
N TYR A 98 -12.25 6.56 10.43
CA TYR A 98 -13.57 6.66 11.06
C TYR A 98 -13.74 7.94 11.88
N ARG A 99 -12.69 8.42 12.56
CA ARG A 99 -12.73 9.70 13.27
C ARG A 99 -13.05 10.86 12.33
N LYS A 100 -12.52 10.86 11.10
CA LYS A 100 -12.85 11.83 10.05
C LYS A 100 -14.29 11.67 9.55
N LEU A 101 -14.75 10.45 9.33
CA LEU A 101 -16.10 10.17 8.82
C LEU A 101 -17.19 10.47 9.86
N ILE A 102 -16.89 10.34 11.15
CA ILE A 102 -17.83 10.63 12.24
C ILE A 102 -17.71 12.11 12.62
N HIS A 103 -18.29 12.98 11.79
CA HIS A 103 -18.24 14.45 11.98
C HIS A 103 -18.90 14.96 13.28
N ARG A 104 -19.72 14.14 13.95
CA ARG A 104 -20.40 14.46 15.21
C ARG A 104 -20.14 13.34 16.21
N SER A 105 -19.07 13.49 16.99
CA SER A 105 -18.70 12.53 18.05
C SER A 105 -19.80 12.30 19.09
N GLU A 106 -20.71 13.26 19.27
CA GLU A 106 -21.88 13.15 20.15
C GLU A 106 -22.80 11.97 19.80
N ARG A 107 -22.86 11.57 18.52
CA ARG A 107 -23.61 10.39 18.08
C ARG A 107 -23.09 9.08 18.66
N LEU A 108 -21.79 9.00 18.98
CA LEU A 108 -21.18 7.83 19.60
C LEU A 108 -21.77 7.53 20.97
N TYR A 109 -22.25 8.55 21.68
CA TYR A 109 -22.85 8.46 23.02
C TYR A 109 -24.38 8.39 22.99
N SER A 110 -24.99 8.35 21.79
CA SER A 110 -26.43 8.24 21.64
C SER A 110 -26.91 6.81 21.88
N LYS A 111 -28.20 6.64 22.17
CA LYS A 111 -28.85 5.33 22.28
C LYS A 111 -29.09 4.65 20.92
N HIS A 112 -28.82 5.34 19.81
CA HIS A 112 -29.04 4.85 18.46
C HIS A 112 -27.74 4.31 17.87
N LEU A 113 -27.82 3.14 17.23
CA LEU A 113 -26.68 2.55 16.56
C LEU A 113 -26.19 3.44 15.41
N LEU A 114 -24.94 3.87 15.49
CA LEU A 114 -24.27 4.57 14.41
C LEU A 114 -23.81 3.57 13.35
N LYS A 115 -24.35 3.70 12.13
CA LYS A 115 -23.88 2.91 10.99
C LYS A 115 -22.63 3.53 10.41
N ILE A 116 -21.62 2.71 10.15
CA ILE A 116 -20.34 3.11 9.55
C ILE A 116 -20.05 2.22 8.33
N PRO A 117 -19.25 2.68 7.36
CA PRO A 117 -18.81 1.84 6.25
C PRO A 117 -18.03 0.61 6.75
N ARG A 118 -18.19 -0.51 6.04
CA ARG A 118 -17.45 -1.75 6.35
C ARG A 118 -15.96 -1.57 6.03
N PRO A 119 -15.05 -1.87 6.96
CA PRO A 119 -13.61 -1.83 6.67
C PRO A 119 -13.20 -2.99 5.76
N HIS A 120 -12.29 -2.72 4.82
CA HIS A 120 -11.69 -3.72 3.94
C HIS A 120 -10.20 -3.42 3.77
N TYR A 121 -9.34 -4.19 4.47
CA TYR A 121 -7.91 -3.96 4.53
C TYR A 121 -7.13 -4.98 3.70
N ILE A 122 -6.43 -4.49 2.68
CA ILE A 122 -5.62 -5.29 1.77
C ILE A 122 -4.18 -4.77 1.75
N VAL A 123 -3.24 -5.68 1.82
CA VAL A 123 -1.81 -5.43 1.70
C VAL A 123 -1.28 -6.14 0.47
N PHE A 124 -0.87 -5.38 -0.54
CA PHE A 124 -0.21 -5.92 -1.72
C PHE A 124 1.27 -6.14 -1.44
N TYR A 125 1.69 -7.39 -1.50
CA TYR A 125 3.04 -7.79 -1.15
C TYR A 125 3.83 -8.20 -2.38
N ASN A 126 4.98 -7.59 -2.57
CA ASN A 126 5.94 -7.97 -3.61
C ASN A 126 7.37 -8.21 -3.08
N GLY A 127 7.49 -8.56 -1.81
CA GLY A 127 8.78 -8.85 -1.17
C GLY A 127 9.40 -10.20 -1.57
N SER A 128 10.17 -10.79 -0.65
CA SER A 128 10.82 -12.08 -0.86
C SER A 128 9.81 -13.23 -0.86
N GLU A 129 9.97 -14.18 -1.77
CA GLU A 129 9.16 -15.42 -1.77
C GLU A 129 9.43 -16.30 -0.53
N LYS A 130 10.58 -16.12 0.13
CA LYS A 130 10.89 -16.84 1.38
C LYS A 130 9.94 -16.44 2.51
N ASP A 131 9.47 -15.19 2.51
CA ASP A 131 8.61 -14.65 3.56
C ASP A 131 7.13 -14.92 3.29
N LEU A 132 6.74 -14.94 2.02
CA LEU A 132 5.38 -15.22 1.57
C LEU A 132 5.39 -16.04 0.28
N ALA A 133 5.34 -17.36 0.39
CA ALA A 133 5.30 -18.26 -0.76
C ALA A 133 3.88 -18.45 -1.33
N GLU A 134 2.86 -18.37 -0.47
CA GLU A 134 1.45 -18.50 -0.84
C GLU A 134 0.93 -17.26 -1.56
N GLU A 135 -0.19 -17.42 -2.27
CA GLU A 135 -0.86 -16.31 -2.96
C GLU A 135 -1.50 -15.32 -2.00
N ARG A 136 -2.03 -15.81 -0.88
CA ARG A 136 -2.72 -14.99 0.14
C ARG A 136 -2.38 -15.46 1.54
N ARG A 137 -2.25 -14.50 2.47
CA ARG A 137 -2.11 -14.75 3.90
C ARG A 137 -3.01 -13.78 4.67
N ILE A 138 -3.72 -14.31 5.66
CA ILE A 138 -4.48 -13.49 6.61
C ILE A 138 -3.60 -13.28 7.83
N LEU A 139 -3.25 -12.04 8.10
CA LEU A 139 -2.57 -11.63 9.33
C LEU A 139 -3.63 -11.24 10.36
N ARG A 140 -3.40 -11.57 11.62
CA ARG A 140 -4.35 -11.38 12.71
C ARG A 140 -3.77 -10.46 13.78
N LEU A 141 -4.60 -9.55 14.30
CA LEU A 141 -4.20 -8.69 15.41
C LEU A 141 -3.97 -9.50 16.69
N SER A 142 -4.72 -10.58 16.87
CA SER A 142 -4.58 -11.47 18.02
C SER A 142 -3.19 -12.12 18.13
N ASP A 143 -2.46 -12.27 17.02
CA ASP A 143 -1.08 -12.79 17.03
C ASP A 143 -0.10 -11.83 17.75
N ALA A 144 -0.48 -10.56 17.95
CA ALA A 144 0.31 -9.56 18.64
C ALA A 144 -0.05 -9.40 20.14
N PHE A 145 -1.03 -10.14 20.66
CA PHE A 145 -1.42 -10.04 22.05
C PHE A 145 -0.39 -10.75 22.95
N GLU A 146 0.00 -10.10 24.05
CA GLU A 146 0.95 -10.67 25.03
C GLU A 146 0.41 -11.89 25.77
N THR A 147 -0.90 -12.06 25.76
CA THR A 147 -1.58 -13.20 26.41
C THR A 147 -2.50 -13.87 25.42
N ASP A 148 -2.48 -15.20 25.38
CA ASP A 148 -3.46 -15.98 24.63
C ASP A 148 -4.82 -15.90 25.35
N THR A 149 -5.72 -15.09 24.81
CA THR A 149 -7.07 -14.88 25.35
C THR A 149 -8.11 -15.85 24.79
N GLY A 150 -7.68 -16.85 24.00
CA GLY A 150 -8.59 -17.69 23.24
C GLY A 150 -9.14 -16.98 22.00
N ALA A 151 -9.36 -17.73 20.94
CA ALA A 151 -9.76 -17.17 19.66
C ALA A 151 -11.14 -16.47 19.72
N GLY A 152 -11.22 -15.23 19.29
CA GLY A 152 -12.42 -14.73 18.67
C GLY A 152 -13.19 -13.61 19.33
N GLU A 153 -12.85 -13.14 20.53
CA GLU A 153 -13.62 -12.03 21.14
C GLU A 153 -13.25 -10.66 20.54
N TYR A 154 -11.99 -10.50 20.10
CA TYR A 154 -11.51 -9.25 19.53
C TYR A 154 -10.53 -9.53 18.40
N GLU A 155 -10.95 -9.41 17.16
CA GLU A 155 -10.12 -9.70 16.01
C GLU A 155 -10.16 -8.57 14.97
N TRP A 156 -8.97 -8.24 14.47
CA TRP A 156 -8.78 -7.38 13.32
C TRP A 156 -7.80 -8.05 12.36
N THR A 157 -8.12 -8.08 11.10
CA THR A 157 -7.29 -8.80 10.12
C THR A 157 -6.81 -7.89 8.99
N ALA A 158 -5.62 -8.21 8.46
CA ALA A 158 -5.13 -7.70 7.19
C ALA A 158 -5.01 -8.87 6.21
N THR A 159 -5.54 -8.72 5.01
CA THR A 159 -5.36 -9.72 3.94
C THR A 159 -4.15 -9.32 3.10
N MET A 160 -3.08 -10.09 3.19
CA MET A 160 -1.89 -9.91 2.37
C MET A 160 -2.05 -10.71 1.07
N ILE A 161 -1.90 -10.02 -0.08
CA ILE A 161 -2.01 -10.57 -1.43
C ILE A 161 -0.63 -10.50 -2.08
N ASN A 162 -0.07 -11.66 -2.42
CA ASN A 162 1.22 -11.75 -3.10
C ASN A 162 1.08 -11.36 -4.57
N ILE A 163 1.74 -10.27 -4.97
CA ILE A 163 1.73 -9.75 -6.34
C ILE A 163 3.05 -10.01 -7.09
N ASN A 164 3.89 -10.93 -6.60
CA ASN A 164 5.05 -11.39 -7.35
C ASN A 164 4.61 -12.17 -8.61
N SER A 165 5.52 -12.28 -9.57
CA SER A 165 5.27 -12.99 -10.83
C SER A 165 4.73 -14.41 -10.59
N GLY A 166 3.69 -14.78 -11.34
CA GLY A 166 3.05 -16.10 -11.23
C GLY A 166 2.11 -16.28 -10.04
N LYS A 167 1.83 -15.22 -9.25
CA LYS A 167 0.90 -15.24 -8.14
C LYS A 167 -0.37 -14.45 -8.48
N ASN A 168 -1.51 -14.87 -7.89
CA ASN A 168 -2.81 -14.19 -8.03
C ASN A 168 -3.17 -13.79 -9.46
N GLN A 169 -2.98 -14.70 -10.43
CA GLN A 169 -3.13 -14.42 -11.85
C GLN A 169 -4.51 -13.83 -12.19
N SER A 170 -5.57 -14.28 -11.55
CA SER A 170 -6.93 -13.75 -11.76
C SER A 170 -7.06 -12.26 -11.43
N ILE A 171 -6.35 -11.78 -10.40
CA ILE A 171 -6.31 -10.35 -10.06
C ILE A 171 -5.48 -9.59 -11.08
N MET A 172 -4.35 -10.16 -11.51
CA MET A 172 -3.47 -9.56 -12.51
C MET A 172 -4.17 -9.42 -13.87
N ASP A 173 -4.92 -10.43 -14.30
CA ASP A 173 -5.69 -10.42 -15.54
C ASP A 173 -6.85 -9.40 -15.49
N SER A 174 -7.43 -9.20 -14.30
CA SER A 174 -8.54 -8.27 -14.10
C SER A 174 -8.11 -6.82 -13.85
N CYS A 175 -6.86 -6.59 -13.42
CA CYS A 175 -6.29 -5.26 -13.21
C CYS A 175 -4.93 -5.15 -13.91
N HIS A 176 -4.96 -4.77 -15.19
CA HIS A 176 -3.76 -4.70 -16.03
C HIS A 176 -2.67 -3.79 -15.46
N VAL A 177 -3.05 -2.66 -14.88
CA VAL A 177 -2.10 -1.71 -14.26
C VAL A 177 -1.36 -2.34 -13.07
N LEU A 178 -2.03 -3.22 -12.28
CA LEU A 178 -1.37 -3.94 -11.20
C LEU A 178 -0.36 -4.95 -11.75
N TYR A 179 -0.71 -5.66 -12.83
CA TYR A 179 0.21 -6.54 -13.53
C TYR A 179 1.45 -5.80 -14.03
N GLU A 180 1.25 -4.69 -14.73
CA GLU A 180 2.36 -3.87 -15.26
C GLU A 180 3.25 -3.33 -14.14
N TYR A 181 2.65 -2.89 -13.03
CA TYR A 181 3.40 -2.49 -11.84
C TYR A 181 4.23 -3.64 -11.25
N ALA A 182 3.66 -4.83 -11.14
CA ALA A 182 4.37 -6.01 -10.66
C ALA A 182 5.56 -6.37 -11.57
N VAL A 183 5.40 -6.30 -12.89
CA VAL A 183 6.47 -6.52 -13.87
C VAL A 183 7.57 -5.47 -13.73
N PHE A 184 7.22 -4.19 -13.61
CA PHE A 184 8.18 -3.10 -13.41
C PHE A 184 9.05 -3.32 -12.16
N VAL A 185 8.42 -3.61 -11.02
CA VAL A 185 9.16 -3.89 -9.77
C VAL A 185 10.02 -5.15 -9.88
N ALA A 186 9.53 -6.20 -10.55
CA ALA A 186 10.30 -7.43 -10.77
C ALA A 186 11.56 -7.18 -11.60
N LYS A 187 11.48 -6.30 -12.62
CA LYS A 187 12.66 -5.88 -13.41
C LYS A 187 13.69 -5.16 -12.56
N ILE A 188 13.28 -4.20 -11.73
CA ILE A 188 14.21 -3.49 -10.82
C ILE A 188 14.92 -4.48 -9.92
N LYS A 189 14.18 -5.42 -9.30
CA LYS A 189 14.77 -6.44 -8.41
C LYS A 189 15.81 -7.29 -9.14
N ARG A 190 15.46 -7.78 -10.34
CA ARG A 190 16.35 -8.61 -11.16
C ARG A 190 17.64 -7.88 -11.51
N TYR A 191 17.57 -6.61 -11.90
CA TYR A 191 18.76 -5.84 -12.29
C TYR A 191 19.62 -5.46 -11.08
N ARG A 192 19.00 -5.20 -9.93
CA ARG A 192 19.71 -4.89 -8.68
C ARG A 192 20.66 -6.01 -8.24
N ASP A 193 20.42 -7.25 -8.63
CA ASP A 193 21.32 -8.37 -8.32
C ASP A 193 22.69 -8.26 -9.01
N SER A 194 22.80 -7.46 -10.08
CA SER A 194 24.00 -7.38 -10.92
C SER A 194 24.54 -5.96 -11.16
N MET A 195 23.81 -4.92 -10.73
CA MET A 195 24.20 -3.52 -10.92
C MET A 195 23.75 -2.63 -9.78
N GLU A 196 24.25 -1.41 -9.77
CA GLU A 196 23.85 -0.37 -8.80
C GLU A 196 22.35 -0.02 -8.93
N LEU A 197 21.71 0.29 -7.80
CA LEU A 197 20.28 0.54 -7.74
C LEU A 197 19.80 1.58 -8.76
N LYS A 198 20.50 2.69 -8.89
CA LYS A 198 20.14 3.75 -9.84
C LYS A 198 20.15 3.25 -11.28
N GLU A 199 21.18 2.49 -11.65
CA GLU A 199 21.28 1.91 -12.99
C GLU A 199 20.19 0.87 -13.24
N ALA A 200 19.86 0.07 -12.22
CA ALA A 200 18.79 -0.92 -12.28
C ALA A 200 17.42 -0.26 -12.53
N ILE A 201 17.14 0.85 -11.83
CA ILE A 201 15.89 1.61 -12.03
C ILE A 201 15.85 2.23 -13.43
N ASP A 202 16.93 2.91 -13.86
CA ASP A 202 16.98 3.54 -15.19
C ASP A 202 16.81 2.53 -16.33
N LEU A 203 17.40 1.33 -16.18
CA LEU A 203 17.24 0.25 -17.15
C LEU A 203 15.81 -0.29 -17.15
N ALA A 204 15.25 -0.59 -15.98
CA ALA A 204 13.89 -1.07 -15.86
C ALA A 204 12.85 -0.10 -16.45
N VAL A 205 12.99 1.20 -16.19
CA VAL A 205 12.12 2.25 -16.76
C VAL A 205 12.20 2.24 -18.29
N ARG A 206 13.42 2.20 -18.85
CA ARG A 206 13.62 2.21 -20.31
C ARG A 206 12.99 0.99 -20.97
N GLU A 207 13.28 -0.21 -20.46
CA GLU A 207 12.71 -1.44 -21.01
C GLU A 207 11.19 -1.51 -20.87
N CYS A 208 10.64 -1.05 -19.73
CA CYS A 208 9.19 -1.01 -19.57
C CYS A 208 8.52 -0.09 -20.60
N ILE A 209 9.12 1.07 -20.88
CA ILE A 209 8.64 1.97 -21.95
C ILE A 209 8.71 1.28 -23.32
N GLU A 210 9.83 0.63 -23.65
CA GLU A 210 10.01 -0.09 -24.92
C GLU A 210 9.00 -1.25 -25.09
N GLU A 211 8.71 -1.97 -24.00
CA GLU A 211 7.77 -3.10 -23.96
C GLU A 211 6.31 -2.67 -23.78
N ASN A 212 6.02 -1.36 -23.75
CA ASN A 212 4.68 -0.82 -23.52
C ASN A 212 4.06 -1.16 -22.14
N ILE A 213 4.92 -1.29 -21.12
CA ILE A 213 4.55 -1.54 -19.73
C ILE A 213 4.55 -0.21 -18.98
N LEU A 214 3.42 0.21 -18.42
CA LEU A 214 3.25 1.53 -17.79
C LEU A 214 3.79 2.70 -18.63
N ARG A 215 3.82 2.56 -19.97
CA ARG A 215 4.52 3.47 -20.86
C ARG A 215 4.17 4.93 -20.61
N ASP A 216 2.90 5.29 -20.75
CA ASP A 216 2.46 6.70 -20.64
C ASP A 216 2.78 7.27 -19.26
N PHE A 217 2.61 6.47 -18.22
CA PHE A 217 2.92 6.84 -16.86
C PHE A 217 4.43 7.07 -16.65
N LEU A 218 5.27 6.15 -17.13
CA LEU A 218 6.72 6.24 -17.00
C LEU A 218 7.32 7.36 -17.84
N GLU A 219 6.79 7.61 -19.05
CA GLU A 219 7.22 8.75 -19.89
C GLU A 219 6.87 10.08 -19.23
N GLN A 220 5.65 10.21 -18.68
CA GLN A 220 5.17 11.43 -18.05
C GLN A 220 5.87 11.72 -16.70
N HIS A 221 6.17 10.68 -15.91
CA HIS A 221 6.64 10.80 -14.52
C HIS A 221 8.05 10.25 -14.28
N ARG A 222 8.84 10.04 -15.34
CA ARG A 222 10.13 9.34 -15.28
C ARG A 222 11.01 9.77 -14.11
N ARG A 223 11.21 11.07 -13.94
CA ARG A 223 12.10 11.61 -12.88
C ARG A 223 11.55 11.30 -11.48
N GLU A 224 10.26 11.52 -11.28
CA GLU A 224 9.60 11.26 -10.00
C GLU A 224 9.63 9.76 -9.65
N VAL A 225 9.37 8.89 -10.62
CA VAL A 225 9.42 7.45 -10.46
C VAL A 225 10.82 6.98 -10.06
N CYS A 226 11.88 7.52 -10.70
CA CYS A 226 13.26 7.20 -10.33
C CYS A 226 13.56 7.63 -8.87
N ASP A 227 13.15 8.83 -8.48
CA ASP A 227 13.35 9.35 -7.12
C ASP A 227 12.56 8.53 -6.07
N MET A 228 11.31 8.14 -6.38
CA MET A 228 10.49 7.27 -5.53
C MET A 228 11.12 5.89 -5.35
N CYS A 229 11.53 5.25 -6.44
CA CYS A 229 12.17 3.94 -6.39
C CYS A 229 13.49 3.96 -5.61
N LEU A 230 14.32 5.00 -5.81
CA LEU A 230 15.55 5.16 -5.04
C LEU A 230 15.27 5.22 -3.54
N THR A 231 14.24 5.98 -3.14
CA THR A 231 13.86 6.11 -1.73
C THR A 231 13.33 4.79 -1.17
N GLU A 232 12.42 4.13 -1.88
CA GLU A 232 11.76 2.89 -1.46
C GLU A 232 12.74 1.72 -1.30
N PHE A 233 13.69 1.58 -2.22
CA PHE A 233 14.67 0.49 -2.20
C PHE A 233 15.88 0.76 -1.30
N ASP A 234 16.19 2.01 -0.97
CA ASP A 234 17.32 2.35 -0.08
C ASP A 234 16.96 2.14 1.39
N GLU A 235 15.71 2.39 1.77
CA GLU A 235 15.23 2.16 3.14
C GLU A 235 15.25 0.69 3.58
N LYS A 236 15.14 -0.26 2.65
CA LYS A 236 15.34 -1.70 2.94
C LYS A 236 16.68 -2.02 3.59
N LYS A 237 17.72 -1.25 3.32
CA LYS A 237 19.03 -1.40 3.98
C LYS A 237 18.97 -1.09 5.48
N TYR A 238 18.02 -0.30 5.94
CA TYR A 238 17.90 0.12 7.35
C TYR A 238 16.92 -0.73 8.14
N GLU A 239 15.90 -1.33 7.50
CA GLU A 239 14.94 -2.24 8.16
C GLU A 239 15.53 -3.63 8.43
N ASP A 240 16.46 -4.09 7.58
CA ASP A 240 17.18 -5.37 7.78
C ASP A 240 18.25 -5.31 8.87
N VAL A 241 18.47 -4.16 9.51
CA VAL A 241 19.51 -3.92 10.53
C VAL A 241 18.92 -3.71 11.94
N LEU A 242 17.61 -3.62 12.07
CA LEU A 242 16.88 -3.48 13.35
C LEU A 242 16.17 -4.78 13.73
#